data_c0ca499a8d48f6fff3873bc53479f394
#
_entry.id   c0ca499a8d48f6fff3873bc53479f394
#
_cell.length_a   1.000
_cell.length_b   1.000
_cell.length_c   1.000
_cell.angle_alpha   90.00
_cell.angle_beta   90.00
_cell.angle_gamma   90.00
#
_symmetry.space_group_name_H-M   'P 1'
#
loop_
_entity.id
_entity.type
_entity.pdbx_description
1 polymer ?
#
loop_
_entity_poly.entity_id
_entity_poly.type
_entity_poly.pdbx_seq_one_letter_code
_entity_poly.pdbx_strand_id
1 'polypeptide(L)'
;GGIAGKNLGLIRNVANKAAVKGNSSVGGITSTNYGTVEFVSNSGSITATNGGSVGGIASSNGDGNKTGIIKYAENTGAVIGWGNLGGIAGVNNSKGTIENAVNQGSVTSNVNDSTGFGGISGINKGTIKDVVNEGDVKIYKEGTMGGNSVGGISGNNIDKGTIENAVNKGAILGGVAVGGIVGENSGSIR
;
A
#
# COMPACT_ATOMS: atom_id res chain seq x y z
N GLY A 1 -0.04 -11.51 -8.32
CA GLY A 1 -1.29 -11.30 -7.57
C GLY A 1 -2.03 -12.59 -7.29
N GLY A 2 -2.78 -12.61 -6.19
CA GLY A 2 -3.52 -13.81 -5.77
C GLY A 2 -4.68 -14.20 -6.69
N ILE A 3 -5.26 -13.20 -7.38
CA ILE A 3 -6.35 -13.42 -8.34
C ILE A 3 -5.86 -13.21 -9.77
N ALA A 4 -5.15 -12.10 -10.02
CA ALA A 4 -4.62 -11.78 -11.34
C ALA A 4 -3.22 -11.19 -11.26
N GLY A 5 -2.35 -11.49 -12.21
CA GLY A 5 -1.06 -10.81 -12.33
C GLY A 5 -1.25 -9.35 -12.76
N LYS A 6 -2.18 -9.08 -13.67
CA LYS A 6 -2.50 -7.77 -14.21
C LYS A 6 -4.00 -7.64 -14.46
N ASN A 7 -4.59 -6.56 -13.99
CA ASN A 7 -5.98 -6.21 -14.24
C ASN A 7 -6.08 -5.05 -15.23
N LEU A 8 -6.82 -5.25 -16.33
CA LEU A 8 -7.15 -4.23 -17.34
C LEU A 8 -8.66 -3.97 -17.41
N GLY A 9 -9.45 -4.70 -16.62
CA GLY A 9 -10.91 -4.66 -16.62
C GLY A 9 -11.45 -4.50 -15.21
N LEU A 10 -12.38 -5.37 -14.83
CA LEU A 10 -13.05 -5.37 -13.54
C LEU A 10 -12.74 -6.66 -12.76
N ILE A 11 -12.25 -6.48 -11.53
CA ILE A 11 -12.21 -7.52 -10.50
C ILE A 11 -13.22 -7.12 -9.41
N ARG A 12 -14.23 -7.93 -9.16
CA ARG A 12 -15.32 -7.62 -8.23
C ARG A 12 -15.76 -8.84 -7.43
N ASN A 13 -16.13 -8.62 -6.17
CA ASN A 13 -16.70 -9.63 -5.28
C ASN A 13 -15.80 -10.87 -5.13
N VAL A 14 -14.51 -10.66 -4.93
CA VAL A 14 -13.53 -11.73 -4.76
C VAL A 14 -12.73 -11.59 -3.46
N ALA A 15 -12.32 -12.71 -2.92
CA ALA A 15 -11.49 -12.78 -1.73
C ALA A 15 -10.26 -13.65 -1.98
N ASN A 16 -9.09 -13.17 -1.59
CA ASN A 16 -7.89 -13.99 -1.46
C ASN A 16 -7.67 -14.33 0.01
N LYS A 17 -7.63 -15.63 0.32
CA LYS A 17 -7.33 -16.14 1.66
C LYS A 17 -5.97 -16.84 1.74
N ALA A 18 -5.38 -17.10 0.58
CA ALA A 18 -4.09 -17.79 0.48
C ALA A 18 -2.92 -16.81 0.58
N ALA A 19 -1.81 -17.28 1.14
CA ALA A 19 -0.56 -16.54 1.09
C ALA A 19 -0.09 -16.35 -0.37
N VAL A 20 0.36 -15.14 -0.71
CA VAL A 20 0.93 -14.81 -2.01
C VAL A 20 2.39 -14.43 -1.83
N LYS A 21 3.28 -15.22 -2.41
CA LYS A 21 4.72 -14.96 -2.37
C LYS A 21 5.26 -14.76 -3.79
N GLY A 22 6.07 -13.74 -3.96
CA GLY A 22 6.71 -13.45 -5.25
C GLY A 22 8.08 -12.80 -5.06
N ASN A 23 8.75 -12.55 -6.19
CA ASN A 23 10.09 -12.00 -6.16
C ASN A 23 10.08 -10.48 -5.86
N SER A 24 9.30 -9.67 -6.59
CA SER A 24 9.34 -8.21 -6.45
C SER A 24 7.94 -7.60 -6.31
N SER A 25 7.19 -7.44 -7.37
CA SER A 25 5.89 -6.76 -7.38
C SER A 25 4.76 -7.71 -7.01
N VAL A 26 4.28 -7.65 -5.77
CA VAL A 26 3.30 -8.60 -5.23
C VAL A 26 2.08 -7.88 -4.69
N GLY A 27 0.89 -8.31 -5.09
CA GLY A 27 -0.39 -7.85 -4.55
C GLY A 27 -1.29 -9.00 -4.15
N GLY A 28 -2.07 -8.83 -3.12
CA GLY A 28 -2.98 -9.87 -2.62
C GLY A 28 -4.09 -10.23 -3.62
N ILE A 29 -4.58 -9.25 -4.36
CA ILE A 29 -5.58 -9.44 -5.41
C ILE A 29 -4.91 -9.35 -6.78
N THR A 30 -4.22 -8.27 -7.08
CA THR A 30 -3.53 -8.12 -8.37
C THR A 30 -2.13 -7.52 -8.19
N SER A 31 -1.17 -7.89 -9.05
CA SER A 31 0.11 -7.19 -9.02
C SER A 31 -0.07 -5.78 -9.60
N THR A 32 -0.59 -5.64 -10.79
CA THR A 32 -0.78 -4.34 -11.44
C THR A 32 -2.25 -4.10 -11.75
N ASN A 33 -2.81 -2.98 -11.28
CA ASN A 33 -4.17 -2.59 -11.56
C ASN A 33 -4.23 -1.39 -12.53
N TYR A 34 -4.76 -1.59 -13.72
CA TYR A 34 -5.10 -0.59 -14.73
C TYR A 34 -6.59 -0.60 -15.07
N GLY A 35 -7.40 -1.08 -14.18
CA GLY A 35 -8.85 -1.16 -14.27
C GLY A 35 -9.47 -0.88 -12.92
N THR A 36 -10.57 -1.56 -12.62
CA THR A 36 -11.28 -1.43 -11.35
C THR A 36 -11.15 -2.71 -10.52
N VAL A 37 -10.83 -2.54 -9.25
CA VAL A 37 -10.84 -3.58 -8.21
C VAL A 37 -11.80 -3.09 -7.13
N GLU A 38 -12.92 -3.80 -6.94
CA GLU A 38 -13.95 -3.35 -5.99
C GLU A 38 -14.63 -4.51 -5.25
N PHE A 39 -15.09 -4.23 -4.02
CA PHE A 39 -15.70 -5.24 -3.14
C PHE A 39 -14.80 -6.47 -3.00
N VAL A 40 -13.57 -6.24 -2.60
CA VAL A 40 -12.55 -7.29 -2.48
C VAL A 40 -11.97 -7.36 -1.08
N SER A 41 -11.52 -8.56 -0.70
CA SER A 41 -10.81 -8.74 0.55
C SER A 41 -9.56 -9.61 0.37
N ASN A 42 -8.52 -9.30 1.13
CA ASN A 42 -7.34 -10.13 1.26
C ASN A 42 -7.08 -10.44 2.74
N SER A 43 -7.07 -11.71 3.09
CA SER A 43 -6.66 -12.18 4.42
C SER A 43 -5.39 -13.03 4.40
N GLY A 44 -4.90 -13.37 3.21
CA GLY A 44 -3.63 -14.07 3.05
C GLY A 44 -2.42 -13.14 3.25
N SER A 45 -1.33 -13.66 3.78
CA SER A 45 -0.07 -12.90 3.88
C SER A 45 0.53 -12.65 2.51
N ILE A 46 1.05 -11.45 2.31
CA ILE A 46 1.68 -11.02 1.06
C ILE A 46 3.15 -10.79 1.30
N THR A 47 4.00 -11.52 0.56
CA THR A 47 5.46 -11.47 0.76
C THR A 47 6.20 -11.27 -0.55
N ALA A 48 7.08 -10.27 -0.62
CA ALA A 48 8.10 -10.15 -1.64
C ALA A 48 9.48 -10.50 -1.08
N THR A 49 10.26 -11.27 -1.83
CA THR A 49 11.59 -11.75 -1.39
C THR A 49 12.73 -10.88 -1.90
N ASN A 50 12.46 -9.95 -2.80
CA ASN A 50 13.41 -8.99 -3.34
C ASN A 50 12.73 -7.61 -3.45
N GLY A 51 13.46 -6.56 -3.76
CA GLY A 51 12.92 -5.21 -3.88
C GLY A 51 11.69 -5.08 -4.78
N GLY A 52 11.00 -3.97 -4.70
CA GLY A 52 9.81 -3.69 -5.49
C GLY A 52 8.63 -3.21 -4.63
N SER A 53 7.46 -3.14 -5.22
CA SER A 53 6.28 -2.65 -4.52
C SER A 53 5.41 -3.81 -4.04
N VAL A 54 4.89 -3.73 -2.83
CA VAL A 54 4.03 -4.76 -2.24
C VAL A 54 2.78 -4.13 -1.65
N GLY A 55 1.63 -4.66 -2.00
CA GLY A 55 0.37 -4.19 -1.44
C GLY A 55 -0.55 -5.34 -1.04
N GLY A 56 -1.33 -5.14 0.01
CA GLY A 56 -2.32 -6.13 0.44
C GLY A 56 -3.37 -6.40 -0.63
N ILE A 57 -3.69 -5.43 -1.47
CA ILE A 57 -4.62 -5.55 -2.60
C ILE A 57 -3.86 -5.49 -3.93
N ALA A 58 -3.10 -4.44 -4.18
CA ALA A 58 -2.34 -4.28 -5.42
C ALA A 58 -0.90 -3.85 -5.16
N SER A 59 0.07 -4.36 -5.92
CA SER A 59 1.43 -3.81 -5.88
C SER A 59 1.44 -2.38 -6.44
N SER A 60 0.79 -2.17 -7.59
CA SER A 60 0.70 -0.88 -8.27
C SER A 60 -0.72 -0.60 -8.74
N ASN A 61 -1.22 0.62 -8.48
CA ASN A 61 -2.55 1.09 -8.87
C ASN A 61 -2.44 2.28 -9.82
N GLY A 62 -2.88 2.12 -11.06
CA GLY A 62 -2.70 3.10 -12.14
C GLY A 62 -1.25 3.26 -12.60
N ASP A 63 -1.04 4.15 -13.55
CA ASP A 63 0.26 4.67 -13.96
C ASP A 63 0.10 6.12 -14.50
N GLY A 64 1.07 6.64 -15.26
CA GLY A 64 0.98 7.97 -15.88
C GLY A 64 -0.08 8.08 -16.98
N ASN A 65 -0.51 6.97 -17.57
CA ASN A 65 -1.42 6.91 -18.71
C ASN A 65 -2.73 6.18 -18.42
N LYS A 66 -2.69 5.14 -17.57
CA LYS A 66 -3.82 4.24 -17.30
C LYS A 66 -4.39 4.45 -15.91
N THR A 67 -5.71 4.54 -15.84
CA THR A 67 -6.43 4.68 -14.58
C THR A 67 -6.47 3.35 -13.84
N GLY A 68 -6.20 3.41 -12.54
CA GLY A 68 -6.41 2.30 -11.62
C GLY A 68 -7.35 2.74 -10.50
N ILE A 69 -8.42 1.99 -10.24
CA ILE A 69 -9.38 2.25 -9.17
C ILE A 69 -9.41 1.07 -8.22
N ILE A 70 -9.19 1.34 -6.94
CA ILE A 70 -9.40 0.38 -5.85
C ILE A 70 -10.44 1.00 -4.92
N LYS A 71 -11.55 0.30 -4.71
CA LYS A 71 -12.59 0.79 -3.81
C LYS A 71 -13.32 -0.34 -3.08
N TYR A 72 -13.84 -0.02 -1.88
CA TYR A 72 -14.48 -1.01 -1.02
C TYR A 72 -13.59 -2.24 -0.83
N ALA A 73 -12.33 -1.97 -0.47
CA ALA A 73 -11.30 -2.98 -0.34
C ALA A 73 -10.86 -3.13 1.12
N GLU A 74 -10.68 -4.37 1.55
CA GLU A 74 -10.23 -4.71 2.89
C GLU A 74 -8.99 -5.59 2.83
N ASN A 75 -7.97 -5.24 3.61
CA ASN A 75 -6.82 -6.10 3.84
C ASN A 75 -6.65 -6.40 5.33
N THR A 76 -6.73 -7.66 5.69
CA THR A 76 -6.40 -8.16 7.03
C THR A 76 -5.10 -8.96 7.05
N GLY A 77 -4.56 -9.30 5.88
CA GLY A 77 -3.32 -10.05 5.73
C GLY A 77 -2.07 -9.20 5.96
N ALA A 78 -1.05 -9.78 6.56
CA ALA A 78 0.23 -9.10 6.72
C ALA A 78 0.91 -8.84 5.38
N VAL A 79 1.50 -7.65 5.23
CA VAL A 79 2.30 -7.23 4.07
C VAL A 79 3.77 -7.16 4.48
N ILE A 80 4.60 -7.98 3.84
CA ILE A 80 6.00 -8.15 4.22
C ILE A 80 6.87 -8.02 2.96
N GLY A 81 7.92 -7.22 3.03
CA GLY A 81 8.83 -7.10 1.88
C GLY A 81 9.83 -5.97 2.00
N TRP A 82 10.39 -5.63 0.83
CA TRP A 82 11.34 -4.55 0.61
C TRP A 82 10.74 -3.57 -0.40
N GLY A 83 11.23 -2.36 -0.43
CA GLY A 83 10.74 -1.36 -1.36
C GLY A 83 9.49 -0.63 -0.86
N ASN A 84 8.56 -0.29 -1.75
CA ASN A 84 7.37 0.45 -1.35
C ASN A 84 6.30 -0.51 -0.80
N LEU A 85 5.96 -0.39 0.46
CA LEU A 85 4.98 -1.25 1.11
C LEU A 85 3.72 -0.47 1.49
N GLY A 86 2.57 -1.00 1.14
CA GLY A 86 1.28 -0.46 1.56
C GLY A 86 0.28 -1.55 1.92
N GLY A 87 -0.52 -1.32 2.93
CA GLY A 87 -1.57 -2.27 3.34
C GLY A 87 -2.62 -2.49 2.25
N ILE A 88 -2.85 -1.50 1.38
CA ILE A 88 -3.73 -1.60 0.22
C ILE A 88 -2.91 -1.61 -1.07
N ALA A 89 -2.06 -0.60 -1.32
CA ALA A 89 -1.26 -0.55 -2.53
C ALA A 89 0.20 -0.22 -2.21
N GLY A 90 1.16 -0.90 -2.84
CA GLY A 90 2.57 -0.53 -2.73
C GLY A 90 2.81 0.89 -3.29
N VAL A 91 2.29 1.16 -4.48
CA VAL A 91 2.30 2.49 -5.12
C VAL A 91 0.92 2.82 -5.68
N ASN A 92 0.39 3.97 -5.30
CA ASN A 92 -0.77 4.60 -5.92
C ASN A 92 -0.27 5.69 -6.88
N ASN A 93 -0.27 5.42 -8.17
CA ASN A 93 0.29 6.30 -9.19
C ASN A 93 -0.65 7.49 -9.52
N SER A 94 -0.20 8.40 -10.38
CA SER A 94 -0.87 9.67 -10.66
C SER A 94 -2.30 9.56 -11.20
N LYS A 95 -2.66 8.45 -11.85
CA LYS A 95 -4.05 8.12 -12.25
C LYS A 95 -4.66 7.00 -11.40
N GLY A 96 -4.09 6.76 -10.23
CA GLY A 96 -4.61 5.83 -9.25
C GLY A 96 -5.58 6.49 -8.27
N THR A 97 -6.68 5.82 -7.97
CA THR A 97 -7.61 6.19 -6.90
C THR A 97 -7.77 5.02 -5.94
N ILE A 98 -7.65 5.29 -4.64
CA ILE A 98 -7.99 4.38 -3.56
C ILE A 98 -9.07 5.06 -2.74
N GLU A 99 -10.24 4.44 -2.62
CA GLU A 99 -11.35 5.00 -1.86
C GLU A 99 -12.12 3.94 -1.07
N ASN A 100 -12.67 4.32 0.08
CA ASN A 100 -13.44 3.42 0.94
C ASN A 100 -12.68 2.12 1.22
N ALA A 101 -11.43 2.24 1.65
CA ALA A 101 -10.57 1.09 1.90
C ALA A 101 -10.10 1.02 3.35
N VAL A 102 -9.98 -0.20 3.87
CA VAL A 102 -9.54 -0.47 5.23
C VAL A 102 -8.35 -1.42 5.21
N ASN A 103 -7.30 -1.06 5.93
CA ASN A 103 -6.20 -1.96 6.23
C ASN A 103 -6.17 -2.29 7.72
N GLN A 104 -6.25 -3.56 8.04
CA GLN A 104 -6.07 -4.11 9.40
C GLN A 104 -4.81 -4.97 9.51
N GLY A 105 -4.24 -5.34 8.36
CA GLY A 105 -3.00 -6.11 8.30
C GLY A 105 -1.77 -5.27 8.63
N SER A 106 -0.79 -5.87 9.28
CA SER A 106 0.49 -5.22 9.53
C SER A 106 1.29 -5.03 8.24
N VAL A 107 2.00 -3.90 8.15
CA VAL A 107 2.96 -3.61 7.09
C VAL A 107 4.36 -3.62 7.70
N THR A 108 5.20 -4.56 7.27
CA THR A 108 6.49 -4.79 7.92
C THR A 108 7.63 -4.94 6.91
N SER A 109 8.72 -4.22 7.15
CA SER A 109 10.00 -4.42 6.45
C SER A 109 11.10 -4.74 7.44
N ASN A 110 12.00 -5.64 7.04
CA ASN A 110 13.20 -6.01 7.77
C ASN A 110 14.49 -5.52 7.10
N VAL A 111 14.37 -4.61 6.12
CA VAL A 111 15.52 -4.01 5.41
C VAL A 111 15.43 -2.49 5.41
N ASN A 112 16.59 -1.84 5.32
CA ASN A 112 16.74 -0.39 5.38
C ASN A 112 16.82 0.29 4.00
N ASP A 113 16.40 -0.34 2.93
CA ASP A 113 16.47 0.29 1.61
C ASP A 113 15.30 1.27 1.41
N SER A 114 15.71 2.49 1.25
CA SER A 114 15.01 3.76 1.03
C SER A 114 13.73 3.68 0.20
N THR A 115 12.59 3.63 0.86
CA THR A 115 11.31 3.72 0.19
C THR A 115 10.21 4.16 1.15
N GLY A 116 8.98 4.24 0.69
CA GLY A 116 7.84 4.63 1.49
C GLY A 116 7.12 3.42 2.09
N PHE A 117 6.76 3.52 3.36
CA PHE A 117 5.94 2.52 4.06
C PHE A 117 4.69 3.17 4.60
N GLY A 118 3.54 2.70 4.19
CA GLY A 118 2.25 3.24 4.62
C GLY A 118 1.22 2.18 4.93
N GLY A 119 0.33 2.47 5.86
CA GLY A 119 -0.78 1.58 6.17
C GLY A 119 -1.75 1.39 5.00
N ILE A 120 -1.86 2.39 4.11
CA ILE A 120 -2.66 2.32 2.89
C ILE A 120 -1.76 2.24 1.66
N SER A 121 -0.81 3.16 1.50
CA SER A 121 0.09 3.16 0.33
C SER A 121 1.53 3.47 0.71
N GLY A 122 2.50 2.76 0.14
CA GLY A 122 3.91 3.11 0.30
C GLY A 122 4.22 4.48 -0.29
N ILE A 123 3.84 4.70 -1.53
CA ILE A 123 3.92 6.00 -2.23
C ILE A 123 2.55 6.36 -2.80
N ASN A 124 2.11 7.60 -2.55
CA ASN A 124 0.93 8.17 -3.17
C ASN A 124 1.29 9.32 -4.11
N LYS A 125 0.89 9.22 -5.37
CA LYS A 125 0.95 10.25 -6.42
C LYS A 125 -0.44 10.56 -6.98
N GLY A 126 -1.43 9.77 -6.60
CA GLY A 126 -2.83 9.84 -7.02
C GLY A 126 -3.75 10.34 -5.91
N THR A 127 -4.94 9.78 -5.84
CA THR A 127 -5.94 10.13 -4.83
C THR A 127 -6.15 8.99 -3.85
N ILE A 128 -6.10 9.30 -2.56
CA ILE A 128 -6.50 8.43 -1.45
C ILE A 128 -7.59 9.18 -0.69
N LYS A 129 -8.77 8.58 -0.52
CA LYS A 129 -9.87 9.21 0.23
C LYS A 129 -10.73 8.19 0.98
N ASP A 130 -11.32 8.64 2.09
CA ASP A 130 -12.25 7.83 2.89
C ASP A 130 -11.61 6.49 3.30
N VAL A 131 -10.42 6.53 3.89
CA VAL A 131 -9.65 5.34 4.23
C VAL A 131 -9.32 5.25 5.71
N VAL A 132 -9.19 4.02 6.20
CA VAL A 132 -8.79 3.74 7.57
C VAL A 132 -7.63 2.74 7.58
N ASN A 133 -6.57 3.08 8.30
CA ASN A 133 -5.54 2.14 8.69
C ASN A 133 -5.69 1.77 10.16
N GLU A 134 -5.86 0.50 10.46
CA GLU A 134 -5.88 -0.08 11.81
C GLU A 134 -4.65 -0.97 12.05
N GLY A 135 -3.95 -1.34 10.99
CA GLY A 135 -2.74 -2.16 11.06
C GLY A 135 -1.49 -1.36 11.44
N ASP A 136 -0.60 -1.97 12.17
CA ASP A 136 0.68 -1.38 12.50
C ASP A 136 1.60 -1.29 11.28
N VAL A 137 2.36 -0.19 11.17
CA VAL A 137 3.40 -0.01 10.16
C VAL A 137 4.76 0.00 10.84
N LYS A 138 5.59 -1.03 10.58
CA LYS A 138 6.85 -1.24 11.28
C LYS A 138 8.00 -1.49 10.32
N ILE A 139 9.09 -0.75 10.52
CA ILE A 139 10.38 -1.07 9.94
C ILE A 139 11.24 -1.62 11.06
N TYR A 140 11.71 -2.84 10.88
CA TYR A 140 12.53 -3.51 11.88
C TYR A 140 13.90 -3.85 11.30
N LYS A 141 14.91 -3.07 11.68
CA LYS A 141 16.31 -3.49 11.57
C LYS A 141 17.07 -3.11 12.82
N GLU A 142 17.66 -4.11 13.44
CA GLU A 142 18.53 -3.93 14.59
C GLU A 142 19.74 -3.07 14.18
N GLY A 143 19.93 -1.93 14.86
CA GLY A 143 21.15 -1.12 14.79
C GLY A 143 21.21 0.03 13.79
N THR A 144 20.26 0.23 12.88
CA THR A 144 20.24 1.39 11.97
C THR A 144 18.82 1.82 11.62
N MET A 145 18.46 3.07 11.89
CA MET A 145 17.29 3.69 11.31
C MET A 145 17.64 4.14 9.88
N GLY A 146 17.19 3.41 8.87
CA GLY A 146 17.39 3.79 7.46
C GLY A 146 16.59 5.01 7.05
N GLY A 147 16.98 5.67 5.96
CA GLY A 147 16.37 6.90 5.43
C GLY A 147 14.98 6.71 4.82
N ASN A 148 14.07 6.06 5.54
CA ASN A 148 12.75 5.71 5.05
C ASN A 148 11.66 6.65 5.57
N SER A 149 10.68 6.92 4.74
CA SER A 149 9.47 7.65 5.12
C SER A 149 8.38 6.65 5.53
N VAL A 150 7.86 6.80 6.75
CA VAL A 150 6.87 5.90 7.33
C VAL A 150 5.64 6.69 7.75
N GLY A 151 4.50 6.35 7.22
CA GLY A 151 3.24 7.00 7.57
C GLY A 151 2.12 6.01 7.86
N GLY A 152 1.17 6.43 8.68
CA GLY A 152 -0.01 5.61 8.97
C GLY A 152 -0.91 5.39 7.75
N ILE A 153 -0.90 6.32 6.81
CA ILE A 153 -1.64 6.24 5.55
C ILE A 153 -0.66 6.08 4.38
N SER A 154 0.29 6.98 4.24
CA SER A 154 1.28 6.89 3.16
C SER A 154 2.69 7.17 3.66
N GLY A 155 3.66 6.40 3.19
CA GLY A 155 5.07 6.71 3.44
C GLY A 155 5.43 8.05 2.82
N ASN A 156 5.23 8.18 1.53
CA ASN A 156 5.45 9.40 0.76
C ASN A 156 4.16 9.82 0.03
N ASN A 157 3.73 11.07 0.24
CA ASN A 157 2.68 11.71 -0.55
C ASN A 157 3.34 12.78 -1.41
N ILE A 158 3.56 12.49 -2.68
CA ILE A 158 4.43 13.28 -3.56
C ILE A 158 3.73 13.68 -4.86
N ASP A 159 4.38 14.53 -5.63
CA ASP A 159 3.88 15.08 -6.89
C ASP A 159 2.53 15.83 -6.66
N LYS A 160 1.44 15.33 -7.23
CA LYS A 160 0.07 15.84 -7.04
C LYS A 160 -0.78 14.92 -6.17
N GLY A 161 -0.14 14.08 -5.36
CA GLY A 161 -0.84 13.16 -4.47
C GLY A 161 -1.78 13.88 -3.51
N THR A 162 -3.01 13.41 -3.40
CA THR A 162 -4.01 13.92 -2.45
C THR A 162 -4.44 12.85 -1.47
N ILE A 163 -4.60 13.24 -0.22
CA ILE A 163 -5.12 12.39 0.85
C ILE A 163 -6.25 13.15 1.52
N GLU A 164 -7.45 12.57 1.56
CA GLU A 164 -8.66 13.19 2.10
C GLU A 164 -9.39 12.20 3.04
N ASN A 165 -9.92 12.70 4.16
CA ASN A 165 -10.71 11.89 5.11
C ASN A 165 -9.99 10.58 5.49
N ALA A 166 -8.74 10.66 5.89
CA ALA A 166 -7.93 9.50 6.23
C ALA A 166 -7.73 9.38 7.75
N VAL A 167 -7.93 8.19 8.27
CA VAL A 167 -7.76 7.90 9.70
C VAL A 167 -6.69 6.83 9.90
N ASN A 168 -5.72 7.10 10.75
CA ASN A 168 -4.79 6.10 11.23
C ASN A 168 -5.06 5.77 12.71
N LYS A 169 -5.24 4.48 13.00
CA LYS A 169 -5.36 3.93 14.35
C LYS A 169 -4.20 2.98 14.69
N GLY A 170 -3.44 2.55 13.69
CA GLY A 170 -2.30 1.65 13.86
C GLY A 170 -1.07 2.37 14.43
N ALA A 171 -0.24 1.63 15.14
CA ALA A 171 1.05 2.12 15.61
C ALA A 171 2.06 2.26 14.47
N ILE A 172 2.83 3.34 14.50
CA ILE A 172 3.86 3.62 13.50
C ILE A 172 5.23 3.55 14.17
N LEU A 173 6.12 2.71 13.64
CA LEU A 173 7.43 2.48 14.25
C LEU A 173 8.52 2.42 13.20
N GLY A 174 9.58 3.22 13.39
CA GLY A 174 10.81 3.20 12.58
C GLY A 174 10.88 4.32 11.55
N GLY A 175 12.00 4.41 10.87
CA GLY A 175 12.25 5.38 9.81
C GLY A 175 12.89 6.70 10.30
N VAL A 176 13.25 7.54 9.33
CA VAL A 176 13.81 8.89 9.54
C VAL A 176 12.69 9.93 9.52
N ALA A 177 11.80 9.85 8.54
CA ALA A 177 10.60 10.68 8.47
C ALA A 177 9.38 9.84 8.88
N VAL A 178 8.88 10.07 10.10
CA VAL A 178 7.76 9.32 10.67
C VAL A 178 6.58 10.23 10.93
N GLY A 179 5.44 9.90 10.38
CA GLY A 179 4.21 10.66 10.58
C GLY A 179 2.99 9.77 10.84
N GLY A 180 2.09 10.22 11.70
CA GLY A 180 0.84 9.50 12.00
C GLY A 180 -0.06 9.31 10.76
N ILE A 181 0.02 10.22 9.78
CA ILE A 181 -0.67 10.13 8.49
C ILE A 181 0.33 9.92 7.37
N VAL A 182 1.33 10.79 7.22
CA VAL A 182 2.31 10.74 6.12
C VAL A 182 3.71 10.94 6.66
N GLY A 183 4.68 10.11 6.22
CA GLY A 183 6.08 10.28 6.56
C GLY A 183 6.68 11.51 5.89
N GLU A 184 6.53 11.65 4.58
CA GLU A 184 7.00 12.82 3.82
C GLU A 184 5.89 13.32 2.89
N ASN A 185 5.53 14.61 3.01
CA ASN A 185 4.45 15.22 2.24
C ASN A 185 4.95 16.39 1.37
N SER A 186 4.82 16.26 0.06
CA SER A 186 4.91 17.36 -0.91
C SER A 186 3.62 17.49 -1.76
N GLY A 187 2.61 16.71 -1.42
CA GLY A 187 1.27 16.77 -2.01
C GLY A 187 0.28 17.54 -1.12
N SER A 188 -0.99 17.12 -1.13
CA SER A 188 -2.07 17.73 -0.37
C SER A 188 -2.69 16.75 0.63
N ILE A 189 -2.96 17.20 1.85
CA ILE A 189 -3.71 16.47 2.89
C ILE A 189 -4.87 17.38 3.33
N ARG A 190 -6.10 16.83 3.36
CA ARG A 190 -7.31 17.59 3.71
C ARG A 190 -8.19 16.80 4.67
#